data_7b97c0c9638d4118474b9a80df0055ed
#
_entry.id   7b97c0c9638d4118474b9a80df0055ed
#
_cell.length_a   1.000
_cell.length_b   1.000
_cell.length_c   1.000
_cell.angle_alpha   90.00
_cell.angle_beta   90.00
_cell.angle_gamma   90.00
#
_symmetry.space_group_name_H-M   'P 1'
#
loop_
_entity.id
_entity.type
_entity.pdbx_description
1 polymer ?
#
loop_
_entity_poly.entity_id
_entity_poly.type
_entity_poly.pdbx_seq_one_letter_code
_entity_poly.pdbx_strand_id
1 'polypeptide(L)'
;VLTASGGKEAIETFNESVDVVLLDRLMPGMSGDEALQELRQRDSNCKVAMVTAVEPDFDVISMGFDDYLTKPVERQELLDTIQGLLSRTEFNDIEQELYALSSKQAALRASKPKEELEENDEFAKLQEQLDGLQAELDTTIPDMDDDEFVAMVRDIESENAEDDSGSAGDDR
;
A
#
# COMPACT_ATOMS: atom_id res chain seq x y z
N VAL A 1 -9.10 13.95 8.80
CA VAL A 1 -8.49 14.07 7.48
C VAL A 1 -7.91 15.47 7.35
N LEU A 2 -6.65 15.57 6.94
CA LEU A 2 -5.96 16.82 6.61
C LEU A 2 -5.92 16.95 5.09
N THR A 3 -5.92 18.18 4.57
CA THR A 3 -5.84 18.45 3.14
C THR A 3 -4.77 19.50 2.87
N ALA A 4 -4.05 19.35 1.75
CA ALA A 4 -3.06 20.28 1.28
C ALA A 4 -3.24 20.54 -0.21
N SER A 5 -3.06 21.78 -0.65
CA SER A 5 -3.21 22.20 -2.05
C SER A 5 -1.96 21.99 -2.90
N GLY A 6 -0.86 21.55 -2.31
CA GLY A 6 0.40 21.27 -2.97
C GLY A 6 1.44 20.64 -2.05
N GLY A 7 2.56 20.20 -2.62
CA GLY A 7 3.57 19.44 -1.92
C GLY A 7 4.16 20.16 -0.70
N LYS A 8 4.45 21.44 -0.82
CA LYS A 8 5.00 22.22 0.30
C LYS A 8 4.03 22.29 1.49
N GLU A 9 2.76 22.58 1.24
CA GLU A 9 1.72 22.61 2.29
C GLU A 9 1.52 21.21 2.89
N ALA A 10 1.58 20.14 2.07
CA ALA A 10 1.49 18.78 2.57
C ALA A 10 2.61 18.49 3.58
N ILE A 11 3.86 18.86 3.26
CA ILE A 11 5.00 18.69 4.15
C ILE A 11 4.90 19.54 5.43
N GLU A 12 4.37 20.77 5.34
CA GLU A 12 4.17 21.65 6.50
C GLU A 12 3.05 21.15 7.42
N THR A 13 2.02 20.50 6.85
CA THR A 13 0.85 19.99 7.59
C THR A 13 1.10 18.57 8.15
N PHE A 14 2.05 17.84 7.55
CA PHE A 14 2.39 16.47 7.96
C PHE A 14 2.91 16.43 9.41
N ASN A 15 2.42 15.47 10.18
CA ASN A 15 2.84 15.20 11.56
C ASN A 15 2.66 13.71 11.89
N GLU A 16 3.19 13.27 13.04
CA GLU A 16 3.20 11.87 13.50
C GLU A 16 1.80 11.23 13.69
N SER A 17 0.72 12.00 13.63
CA SER A 17 -0.66 11.46 13.69
C SER A 17 -1.23 11.11 12.31
N VAL A 18 -0.44 11.22 11.25
CA VAL A 18 -0.84 10.88 9.87
C VAL A 18 -0.36 9.47 9.54
N ASP A 19 -1.28 8.55 9.46
CA ASP A 19 -1.01 7.14 9.14
C ASP A 19 -0.88 6.92 7.62
N VAL A 20 -1.72 7.60 6.81
CA VAL A 20 -1.78 7.44 5.36
C VAL A 20 -1.77 8.80 4.66
N VAL A 21 -0.97 8.92 3.61
CA VAL A 21 -0.95 10.09 2.70
C VAL A 21 -1.39 9.65 1.30
N LEU A 22 -2.35 10.37 0.73
CA LEU A 22 -2.72 10.27 -0.69
C LEU A 22 -2.05 11.44 -1.43
N LEU A 23 -1.20 11.13 -2.39
CA LEU A 23 -0.31 12.11 -3.00
C LEU A 23 -0.46 12.14 -4.53
N ASP A 24 -0.73 13.32 -5.11
CA ASP A 24 -0.69 13.48 -6.56
C ASP A 24 0.74 13.80 -7.02
N ARG A 25 1.19 13.21 -8.12
CA ARG A 25 2.49 13.53 -8.72
C ARG A 25 2.53 14.95 -9.28
N LEU A 26 1.42 15.38 -9.91
CA LEU A 26 1.33 16.67 -10.59
C LEU A 26 0.73 17.73 -9.69
N MET A 27 1.58 18.38 -8.93
CA MET A 27 1.20 19.51 -8.08
C MET A 27 2.00 20.77 -8.44
N PRO A 28 1.42 21.97 -8.30
CA PRO A 28 2.15 23.22 -8.55
C PRO A 28 3.23 23.46 -7.48
N GLY A 29 4.39 23.92 -7.91
CA GLY A 29 5.54 24.19 -7.05
C GLY A 29 6.33 22.93 -6.77
N MET A 30 6.18 22.34 -5.58
CA MET A 30 6.80 21.07 -5.23
C MET A 30 5.98 19.91 -5.81
N SER A 31 6.61 19.06 -6.59
CA SER A 31 5.98 17.86 -7.17
C SER A 31 5.65 16.81 -6.10
N GLY A 32 4.77 15.86 -6.44
CA GLY A 32 4.49 14.72 -5.55
C GLY A 32 5.72 13.86 -5.29
N ASP A 33 6.59 13.70 -6.28
CA ASP A 33 7.82 12.92 -6.16
C ASP A 33 8.79 13.58 -5.16
N GLU A 34 8.95 14.91 -5.21
CA GLU A 34 9.73 15.68 -4.24
C GLU A 34 9.11 15.61 -2.83
N ALA A 35 7.79 15.73 -2.74
CA ALA A 35 7.07 15.62 -1.48
C ALA A 35 7.20 14.22 -0.86
N LEU A 36 7.13 13.16 -1.67
CA LEU A 36 7.35 11.79 -1.23
C LEU A 36 8.74 11.59 -0.63
N GLN A 37 9.78 12.09 -1.30
CA GLN A 37 11.15 12.02 -0.78
C GLN A 37 11.30 12.73 0.56
N GLU A 38 10.70 13.90 0.71
CA GLU A 38 10.73 14.66 1.96
C GLU A 38 9.96 13.95 3.08
N LEU A 39 8.80 13.36 2.78
CA LEU A 39 8.01 12.54 3.72
C LEU A 39 8.83 11.35 4.23
N ARG A 40 9.48 10.62 3.35
CA ARG A 40 10.32 9.46 3.72
C ARG A 40 11.54 9.82 4.58
N GLN A 41 12.06 11.04 4.45
CA GLN A 41 13.11 11.55 5.34
C GLN A 41 12.60 11.89 6.73
N ARG A 42 11.33 12.28 6.86
CA ARG A 42 10.70 12.64 8.16
C ARG A 42 10.14 11.42 8.89
N ASP A 43 9.45 10.57 8.15
CA ASP A 43 8.82 9.36 8.69
C ASP A 43 8.81 8.25 7.63
N SER A 44 9.52 7.16 7.91
CA SER A 44 9.55 5.98 7.04
C SER A 44 8.32 5.08 7.20
N ASN A 45 7.56 5.19 8.29
CA ASN A 45 6.46 4.29 8.61
C ASN A 45 5.11 4.77 8.06
N CYS A 46 4.95 6.08 7.81
CA CYS A 46 3.74 6.62 7.19
C CYS A 46 3.49 5.97 5.82
N LYS A 47 2.31 5.46 5.59
CA LYS A 47 1.94 4.85 4.31
C LYS A 47 1.61 5.92 3.27
N VAL A 48 2.12 5.76 2.05
CA VAL A 48 1.90 6.72 0.96
C VAL A 48 1.35 6.01 -0.26
N ALA A 49 0.13 6.39 -0.68
CA ALA A 49 -0.41 6.01 -1.98
C ALA A 49 -0.31 7.17 -2.97
N MET A 50 0.27 6.91 -4.13
CA MET A 50 0.23 7.86 -5.25
C MET A 50 -1.13 7.80 -5.92
N VAL A 51 -1.82 8.93 -6.06
CA VAL A 51 -3.15 9.04 -6.72
C VAL A 51 -3.06 10.11 -7.81
N THR A 52 -2.77 9.72 -9.03
CA THR A 52 -2.35 10.66 -10.07
C THR A 52 -2.87 10.27 -11.47
N ALA A 53 -2.94 11.23 -12.39
CA ALA A 53 -3.24 10.99 -13.79
C ALA A 53 -1.99 10.58 -14.61
N VAL A 54 -0.80 10.58 -14.01
CA VAL A 54 0.42 10.13 -14.66
C VAL A 54 0.42 8.62 -14.74
N GLU A 55 0.59 8.08 -15.94
CA GLU A 55 0.79 6.63 -16.09
C GLU A 55 2.14 6.23 -15.49
N PRO A 56 2.21 5.09 -14.76
CA PRO A 56 3.46 4.63 -14.18
C PRO A 56 4.48 4.28 -15.27
N ASP A 57 5.71 4.70 -15.05
CA ASP A 57 6.88 4.33 -15.85
C ASP A 57 7.92 3.64 -14.92
N PHE A 58 9.04 3.17 -15.45
CA PHE A 58 10.05 2.42 -14.69
C PHE A 58 10.66 3.21 -13.53
N ASP A 59 10.54 4.55 -13.53
CA ASP A 59 10.92 5.40 -12.40
C ASP A 59 10.21 5.03 -11.09
N VAL A 60 8.96 4.51 -11.17
CA VAL A 60 8.18 4.12 -9.99
C VAL A 60 8.84 3.00 -9.17
N ILE A 61 9.69 2.15 -9.78
CA ILE A 61 10.39 1.06 -9.09
C ILE A 61 11.26 1.59 -7.95
N SER A 62 11.95 2.71 -8.17
CA SER A 62 12.83 3.32 -7.19
C SER A 62 12.14 4.24 -6.19
N MET A 63 10.84 4.55 -6.41
CA MET A 63 10.09 5.45 -5.54
C MET A 63 9.64 4.76 -4.25
N GLY A 64 9.64 5.50 -3.15
CA GLY A 64 9.33 4.98 -1.82
C GLY A 64 7.85 5.03 -1.43
N PHE A 65 6.91 4.82 -2.35
CA PHE A 65 5.48 4.72 -2.04
C PHE A 65 5.05 3.26 -1.76
N ASP A 66 3.89 3.12 -1.14
CA ASP A 66 3.30 1.81 -0.79
C ASP A 66 2.23 1.35 -1.78
N ASP A 67 1.53 2.29 -2.47
CA ASP A 67 0.52 1.95 -3.48
C ASP A 67 0.41 3.00 -4.58
N TYR A 68 -0.17 2.65 -5.74
CA TYR A 68 -0.29 3.52 -6.90
C TYR A 68 -1.65 3.39 -7.59
N LEU A 69 -2.41 4.47 -7.61
CA LEU A 69 -3.72 4.57 -8.25
C LEU A 69 -3.69 5.56 -9.41
N THR A 70 -4.09 5.11 -10.60
CA THR A 70 -4.19 5.98 -11.77
C THR A 70 -5.58 6.59 -11.88
N LYS A 71 -5.67 7.92 -11.93
CA LYS A 71 -6.95 8.63 -12.13
C LYS A 71 -7.53 8.33 -13.53
N PRO A 72 -8.87 8.18 -13.67
CA PRO A 72 -9.89 8.36 -12.64
C PRO A 72 -9.98 7.18 -11.64
N VAL A 73 -10.09 7.46 -10.35
CA VAL A 73 -10.19 6.47 -9.27
C VAL A 73 -11.62 6.41 -8.77
N GLU A 74 -12.17 5.20 -8.67
CA GLU A 74 -13.49 5.00 -8.07
C GLU A 74 -13.43 5.14 -6.54
N ARG A 75 -14.55 5.60 -5.95
CA ARG A 75 -14.60 5.80 -4.49
C ARG A 75 -14.32 4.52 -3.71
N GLN A 76 -14.83 3.39 -4.19
CA GLN A 76 -14.64 2.11 -3.51
C GLN A 76 -13.16 1.68 -3.56
N GLU A 77 -12.54 1.77 -4.72
CA GLU A 77 -11.12 1.47 -4.92
C GLU A 77 -10.23 2.29 -3.97
N LEU A 78 -10.50 3.60 -3.85
CA LEU A 78 -9.76 4.48 -2.94
C LEU A 78 -9.94 4.07 -1.48
N LEU A 79 -11.15 3.71 -1.06
CA LEU A 79 -11.43 3.26 0.30
C LEU A 79 -10.75 1.93 0.61
N ASP A 80 -10.80 0.98 -0.31
CA ASP A 80 -10.16 -0.33 -0.17
C ASP A 80 -8.63 -0.20 -0.06
N THR A 81 -8.03 0.69 -0.87
CA THR A 81 -6.61 1.04 -0.77
C THR A 81 -6.26 1.61 0.61
N ILE A 82 -7.02 2.60 1.09
CA ILE A 82 -6.78 3.22 2.41
C ILE A 82 -6.90 2.17 3.52
N GLN A 83 -7.94 1.36 3.51
CA GLN A 83 -8.14 0.30 4.50
C GLN A 83 -7.00 -0.72 4.46
N GLY A 84 -6.61 -1.14 3.27
CA GLY A 84 -5.46 -2.01 3.07
C GLY A 84 -4.17 -1.44 3.61
N LEU A 85 -3.89 -0.16 3.42
CA LEU A 85 -2.70 0.51 3.96
C LEU A 85 -2.75 0.64 5.49
N LEU A 86 -3.90 0.93 6.07
CA LEU A 86 -4.08 1.04 7.52
C LEU A 86 -3.95 -0.32 8.22
N SER A 87 -4.52 -1.38 7.66
CA SER A 87 -4.43 -2.72 8.24
C SER A 87 -3.01 -3.28 8.28
N ARG A 88 -2.12 -2.81 7.40
CA ARG A 88 -0.72 -3.25 7.29
C ARG A 88 0.24 -2.59 8.27
N THR A 89 -0.20 -1.64 9.05
CA THR A 89 0.63 -1.05 10.13
C THR A 89 0.98 -2.10 11.20
N GLU A 90 0.28 -3.23 11.24
CA GLU A 90 0.47 -4.34 12.18
C GLU A 90 1.30 -5.50 11.60
N PHE A 91 1.59 -5.49 10.30
CA PHE A 91 2.34 -6.56 9.63
C PHE A 91 3.86 -6.39 9.72
N ASN A 92 4.57 -7.51 9.61
CA ASN A 92 6.02 -7.59 9.50
C ASN A 92 6.54 -6.74 8.32
N ASP A 93 7.74 -6.18 8.45
CA ASP A 93 8.41 -5.35 7.43
C ASP A 93 8.49 -6.03 6.06
N ILE A 94 8.66 -7.36 6.03
CA ILE A 94 8.72 -8.17 4.80
C ILE A 94 7.40 -8.14 4.03
N GLU A 95 6.26 -8.25 4.72
CA GLU A 95 4.94 -8.22 4.08
C GLU A 95 4.62 -6.84 3.52
N GLN A 96 5.06 -5.79 4.21
CA GLN A 96 4.91 -4.41 3.74
C GLN A 96 5.73 -4.17 2.46
N GLU A 97 6.99 -4.62 2.44
CA GLU A 97 7.86 -4.51 1.28
C GLU A 97 7.34 -5.32 0.10
N LEU A 98 6.92 -6.56 0.33
CA LEU A 98 6.31 -7.43 -0.68
C LEU A 98 5.10 -6.76 -1.33
N TYR A 99 4.24 -6.13 -0.53
CA TYR A 99 3.07 -5.44 -1.07
C TYR A 99 3.45 -4.22 -1.91
N ALA A 100 4.34 -3.35 -1.41
CA ALA A 100 4.78 -2.16 -2.14
C ALA A 100 5.41 -2.52 -3.50
N LEU A 101 6.24 -3.56 -3.55
CA LEU A 101 6.83 -4.05 -4.79
C LEU A 101 5.78 -4.68 -5.72
N SER A 102 4.81 -5.42 -5.17
CA SER A 102 3.70 -6.01 -5.94
C SER A 102 2.81 -4.93 -6.56
N SER A 103 2.52 -3.84 -5.84
CA SER A 103 1.77 -2.70 -6.36
C SER A 103 2.51 -2.03 -7.54
N LYS A 104 3.81 -1.82 -7.42
CA LYS A 104 4.65 -1.30 -8.50
C LYS A 104 4.64 -2.21 -9.74
N GLN A 105 4.79 -3.52 -9.53
CA GLN A 105 4.72 -4.50 -10.60
C GLN A 105 3.36 -4.49 -11.31
N ALA A 106 2.26 -4.45 -10.55
CA ALA A 106 0.91 -4.41 -11.09
C ALA A 106 0.67 -3.14 -11.90
N ALA A 107 1.09 -1.98 -11.40
CA ALA A 107 0.98 -0.69 -12.08
C ALA A 107 1.75 -0.68 -13.42
N LEU A 108 2.97 -1.18 -13.42
CA LEU A 108 3.78 -1.28 -14.64
C LEU A 108 3.17 -2.26 -15.66
N ARG A 109 2.69 -3.42 -15.21
CA ARG A 109 2.02 -4.40 -16.09
C ARG A 109 0.74 -3.86 -16.70
N ALA A 110 0.03 -2.98 -16.01
CA ALA A 110 -1.19 -2.34 -16.53
C ALA A 110 -0.88 -1.26 -17.58
N SER A 111 0.29 -0.59 -17.49
CA SER A 111 0.65 0.56 -18.33
C SER A 111 1.63 0.25 -19.47
N LYS A 112 2.40 -0.86 -19.40
CA LYS A 112 3.46 -1.19 -20.34
C LYS A 112 3.18 -2.48 -21.12
N PRO A 113 3.58 -2.56 -22.43
CA PRO A 113 3.58 -3.81 -23.18
C PRO A 113 4.53 -4.84 -22.55
N LYS A 114 4.18 -6.12 -22.71
CA LYS A 114 4.96 -7.23 -22.14
C LYS A 114 6.40 -7.26 -22.64
N GLU A 115 6.61 -6.96 -23.91
CA GLU A 115 7.92 -6.93 -24.54
C GLU A 115 8.85 -5.88 -23.89
N GLU A 116 8.32 -4.70 -23.59
CA GLU A 116 9.04 -3.61 -22.94
C GLU A 116 9.43 -3.96 -21.49
N LEU A 117 8.56 -4.69 -20.79
CA LEU A 117 8.81 -5.16 -19.43
C LEU A 117 9.92 -6.24 -19.42
N GLU A 118 9.88 -7.18 -20.37
CA GLU A 118 10.86 -8.27 -20.46
C GLU A 118 12.28 -7.77 -20.85
N GLU A 119 12.38 -6.65 -21.55
CA GLU A 119 13.66 -6.06 -21.95
C GLU A 119 14.24 -5.08 -20.91
N ASN A 120 13.50 -4.78 -19.83
CA ASN A 120 13.93 -3.81 -18.83
C ASN A 120 14.62 -4.46 -17.64
N ASP A 121 15.90 -4.11 -17.43
CA ASP A 121 16.72 -4.66 -16.33
C ASP A 121 16.19 -4.29 -14.93
N GLU A 122 15.57 -3.12 -14.76
CA GLU A 122 15.03 -2.69 -13.47
C GLU A 122 13.77 -3.49 -13.12
N PHE A 123 12.92 -3.78 -14.12
CA PHE A 123 11.76 -4.63 -13.94
C PHE A 123 12.17 -6.08 -13.66
N ALA A 124 13.22 -6.59 -14.28
CA ALA A 124 13.76 -7.92 -13.99
C ALA A 124 14.25 -8.00 -12.52
N LYS A 125 14.95 -6.98 -12.02
CA LYS A 125 15.37 -6.90 -10.61
C LYS A 125 14.19 -6.82 -9.64
N LEU A 126 13.15 -6.06 -10.00
CA LEU A 126 11.91 -6.00 -9.21
C LEU A 126 11.27 -7.38 -9.06
N GLN A 127 11.24 -8.18 -10.13
CA GLN A 127 10.71 -9.54 -10.09
C GLN A 127 11.59 -10.45 -9.20
N GLU A 128 12.91 -10.38 -9.33
CA GLU A 128 13.83 -11.15 -8.49
C GLU A 128 13.69 -10.81 -6.99
N GLN A 129 13.49 -9.53 -6.66
CA GLN A 129 13.22 -9.09 -5.29
C GLN A 129 11.89 -9.65 -4.76
N LEU A 130 10.83 -9.61 -5.57
CA LEU A 130 9.52 -10.17 -5.20
C LEU A 130 9.62 -11.67 -4.92
N ASP A 131 10.27 -12.43 -5.81
CA ASP A 131 10.46 -13.87 -5.65
C ASP A 131 11.28 -14.19 -4.39
N GLY A 132 12.30 -13.38 -4.08
CA GLY A 132 13.12 -13.51 -2.89
C GLY A 132 12.34 -13.29 -1.60
N LEU A 133 11.55 -12.21 -1.53
CA LEU A 133 10.73 -11.89 -0.35
C LEU A 133 9.62 -12.93 -0.14
N GLN A 134 9.03 -13.44 -1.22
CA GLN A 134 8.02 -14.48 -1.14
C GLN A 134 8.60 -15.80 -0.59
N ALA A 135 9.79 -16.17 -1.03
CA ALA A 135 10.50 -17.35 -0.50
C ALA A 135 10.92 -17.16 0.98
N GLU A 136 11.25 -15.94 1.39
CA GLU A 136 11.57 -15.63 2.79
C GLU A 136 10.32 -15.73 3.69
N LEU A 137 9.18 -15.25 3.22
CA LEU A 137 7.89 -15.36 3.90
C LEU A 137 7.50 -16.85 4.07
N ASP A 138 7.60 -17.64 3.01
CA ASP A 138 7.29 -19.08 3.04
C ASP A 138 8.20 -19.87 4.00
N THR A 139 9.43 -19.38 4.24
CA THR A 139 10.35 -20.00 5.20
C THR A 139 10.17 -19.50 6.63
N THR A 140 9.57 -18.32 6.81
CA THR A 140 9.35 -17.68 8.13
C THR A 140 8.05 -18.15 8.77
N ILE A 141 7.07 -18.61 7.96
CA ILE A 141 5.89 -19.32 8.44
C ILE A 141 6.34 -20.77 8.68
N PRO A 142 6.58 -21.21 9.94
CA PRO A 142 6.84 -22.61 10.19
C PRO A 142 5.61 -23.39 9.73
N ASP A 143 5.85 -24.55 9.11
CA ASP A 143 4.91 -25.58 8.71
C ASP A 143 3.64 -25.59 9.59
N MET A 144 2.74 -24.63 9.35
CA MET A 144 1.42 -24.66 9.94
C MET A 144 0.67 -25.74 9.18
N ASP A 145 0.44 -26.84 9.87
CA ASP A 145 -0.42 -27.92 9.39
C ASP A 145 -1.75 -27.30 8.95
N ASP A 146 -2.32 -27.77 7.84
CA ASP A 146 -3.60 -27.26 7.29
C ASP A 146 -4.70 -27.14 8.37
N ASP A 147 -4.65 -27.96 9.43
CA ASP A 147 -5.54 -27.93 10.57
C ASP A 147 -5.31 -26.72 11.51
N GLU A 148 -4.08 -26.23 11.67
CA GLU A 148 -3.74 -25.04 12.46
C GLU A 148 -4.12 -23.76 11.71
N PHE A 149 -3.95 -23.70 10.39
CA PHE A 149 -4.39 -22.59 9.57
C PHE A 149 -5.94 -22.45 9.59
N VAL A 150 -6.66 -23.57 9.49
CA VAL A 150 -8.13 -23.59 9.58
C VAL A 150 -8.61 -23.19 10.97
N ALA A 151 -7.90 -23.53 12.03
CA ALA A 151 -8.22 -23.12 13.40
C ALA A 151 -8.04 -21.61 13.60
N MET A 152 -6.94 -21.03 13.08
CA MET A 152 -6.65 -19.60 13.15
C MET A 152 -7.68 -18.76 12.38
N VAL A 153 -8.10 -19.21 11.19
CA VAL A 153 -9.15 -18.54 10.40
C VAL A 153 -10.51 -18.61 11.11
N ARG A 154 -10.84 -19.72 11.79
CA ARG A 154 -12.06 -19.86 12.57
C ARG A 154 -12.10 -18.97 13.80
N ASP A 155 -10.97 -18.77 14.48
CA ASP A 155 -10.90 -17.88 15.65
C ASP A 155 -11.13 -16.41 15.24
N ILE A 156 -10.60 -15.97 14.10
CA ILE A 156 -10.84 -14.62 13.55
C ILE A 156 -12.30 -14.44 13.16
N GLU A 157 -12.96 -15.46 12.59
CA GLU A 157 -14.40 -15.40 12.25
C GLU A 157 -15.29 -15.42 13.48
N SER A 158 -14.88 -16.08 14.57
CA SER A 158 -15.67 -16.15 15.81
C SER A 158 -15.60 -14.85 16.63
N GLU A 159 -14.47 -14.15 16.64
CA GLU A 159 -14.33 -12.84 17.30
C GLU A 159 -15.18 -11.75 16.59
N ASN A 160 -15.30 -11.81 15.27
CA ASN A 160 -16.14 -10.89 14.51
C ASN A 160 -17.65 -11.18 14.61
N ALA A 161 -18.07 -12.36 15.08
CA ALA A 161 -19.47 -12.75 15.20
C ALA A 161 -20.08 -12.37 16.56
N GLU A 162 -19.29 -12.09 17.60
CA GLU A 162 -19.78 -11.74 18.93
C GLU A 162 -20.10 -10.24 19.10
N ASP A 163 -19.59 -9.37 18.19
CA ASP A 163 -19.80 -7.92 18.30
C ASP A 163 -21.12 -7.43 17.64
N ASP A 164 -21.84 -8.29 16.90
CA ASP A 164 -23.11 -7.93 16.21
C ASP A 164 -24.40 -8.36 16.97
N SER A 165 -24.30 -8.86 18.20
CA SER A 165 -25.51 -9.35 18.93
C SER A 165 -25.97 -8.49 20.11
N GLY A 166 -25.59 -7.21 20.19
CA GLY A 166 -25.81 -6.33 21.34
C GLY A 166 -26.71 -5.11 21.13
N SER A 167 -27.74 -5.15 20.25
CA SER A 167 -28.76 -4.07 20.26
C SER A 167 -30.10 -4.52 19.70
N ALA A 168 -30.87 -5.22 20.52
CA ALA A 168 -32.30 -5.35 20.29
C ALA A 168 -33.06 -5.40 21.64
N GLY A 169 -33.71 -4.29 21.93
CA GLY A 169 -34.97 -4.36 22.67
C GLY A 169 -34.92 -4.10 24.17
N ASP A 170 -35.36 -2.95 24.58
CA ASP A 170 -36.49 -2.93 25.50
C ASP A 170 -37.31 -1.63 25.34
N ASP A 171 -38.42 -1.78 24.70
CA ASP A 171 -39.53 -0.82 24.72
C ASP A 171 -40.51 -1.26 25.80
N ARG A 172 -40.62 -0.46 26.87
CA ARG A 172 -41.84 -0.38 27.69
C ARG A 172 -41.87 0.92 28.46
#